data_bb9962f50d2011aad391cf14422a6ca9
#
_entry.id   bb9962f50d2011aad391cf14422a6ca9
#
_cell.length_a   1.000
_cell.length_b   1.000
_cell.length_c   1.000
_cell.angle_alpha   90.00
_cell.angle_beta   90.00
_cell.angle_gamma   90.00
#
_symmetry.space_group_name_H-M   'P 1'
#
loop_
_entity.id
_entity.type
_entity.pdbx_description
1 polymer ?
#
loop_
_entity_poly.entity_id
_entity_poly.type
_entity_poly.pdbx_seq_one_letter_code
_entity_poly.pdbx_strand_id
1 'polypeptide(L)'
;MNPKFWGSHGWLFLHTVTMNYPKEPTNEDKTLYRNFFSSLKRVLPCEKCAYHYYQHIKDDPIEPALESRDTLVRWLIKIHNKVNDDLDKPNYTYEQVIEEYKYKMMNMDRDETLIYKVIIGALLLFILYKHFKK
;
A
#
# COMPACT_ATOMS: atom_id res chain seq x y z
N MET A 1 -14.83 -13.51 -5.03
CA MET A 1 -13.81 -13.96 -4.03
C MET A 1 -14.06 -13.22 -2.71
N ASN A 2 -13.75 -13.85 -1.54
CA ASN A 2 -14.00 -13.23 -0.22
C ASN A 2 -13.04 -12.05 0.01
N PRO A 3 -13.54 -10.82 0.26
CA PRO A 3 -12.69 -9.66 0.50
C PRO A 3 -11.84 -9.75 1.77
N LYS A 4 -12.19 -10.59 2.76
CA LYS A 4 -11.35 -10.82 3.93
C LYS A 4 -10.00 -11.46 3.60
N PHE A 5 -9.89 -12.16 2.47
CA PHE A 5 -8.66 -12.81 2.03
C PHE A 5 -7.67 -11.83 1.36
N TRP A 6 -8.18 -10.92 0.52
CA TRP A 6 -7.31 -10.08 -0.32
C TRP A 6 -7.36 -8.58 0.02
N GLY A 7 -8.41 -8.14 0.73
CA GLY A 7 -8.71 -6.70 0.86
C GLY A 7 -7.60 -5.89 1.51
N SER A 8 -7.03 -6.35 2.64
CA SER A 8 -5.93 -5.66 3.33
C SER A 8 -4.67 -5.56 2.46
N HIS A 9 -4.33 -6.62 1.75
CA HIS A 9 -3.20 -6.64 0.81
C HIS A 9 -3.48 -5.76 -0.41
N GLY A 10 -4.71 -5.75 -0.91
CA GLY A 10 -5.14 -4.87 -1.98
C GLY A 10 -5.00 -3.40 -1.60
N TRP A 11 -5.47 -3.00 -0.41
CA TRP A 11 -5.30 -1.64 0.08
C TRP A 11 -3.83 -1.26 0.30
N LEU A 12 -3.03 -2.18 0.87
CA LEU A 12 -1.60 -1.98 1.01
C LEU A 12 -0.95 -1.66 -0.34
N PHE A 13 -1.22 -2.47 -1.35
CA PHE A 13 -0.71 -2.26 -2.71
C PHE A 13 -1.17 -0.94 -3.31
N LEU A 14 -2.47 -0.61 -3.25
CA LEU A 14 -3.01 0.60 -3.84
C LEU A 14 -2.44 1.87 -3.19
N HIS A 15 -2.31 1.91 -1.86
CA HIS A 15 -1.66 3.03 -1.18
C HIS A 15 -0.18 3.16 -1.58
N THR A 16 0.56 2.04 -1.68
CA THR A 16 1.96 2.07 -2.14
C THR A 16 2.06 2.62 -3.56
N VAL A 17 1.13 2.25 -4.45
CA VAL A 17 1.05 2.80 -5.82
C VAL A 17 0.89 4.32 -5.78
N THR A 18 -0.02 4.88 -4.95
CA THR A 18 -0.19 6.34 -4.87
C THR A 18 1.02 7.04 -4.26
N MET A 19 1.67 6.43 -3.27
CA MET A 19 2.89 6.97 -2.65
C MET A 19 4.08 7.01 -3.60
N ASN A 20 4.08 6.17 -4.64
CA ASN A 20 5.10 6.17 -5.70
C ASN A 20 4.77 7.10 -6.88
N TYR A 21 3.59 7.73 -6.91
CA TYR A 21 3.22 8.69 -7.96
C TYR A 21 4.24 9.84 -8.03
N PRO A 22 4.63 10.34 -9.22
CA PRO A 22 5.54 11.47 -9.33
C PRO A 22 5.07 12.71 -8.55
N LYS A 23 5.99 13.48 -7.97
CA LYS A 23 5.63 14.76 -7.33
C LYS A 23 5.12 15.76 -8.36
N GLU A 24 5.75 15.77 -9.54
CA GLU A 24 5.40 16.57 -10.70
C GLU A 24 5.06 15.62 -11.86
N PRO A 25 3.80 15.17 -11.95
CA PRO A 25 3.40 14.17 -12.92
C PRO A 25 3.28 14.75 -14.33
N THR A 26 3.74 14.00 -15.31
CA THR A 26 3.52 14.27 -16.73
C THR A 26 2.07 13.92 -17.14
N ASN A 27 1.65 14.34 -18.33
CA ASN A 27 0.35 13.94 -18.88
C ASN A 27 0.26 12.43 -19.12
N GLU A 28 1.37 11.77 -19.40
CA GLU A 28 1.44 10.31 -19.51
C GLU A 28 1.22 9.65 -18.16
N ASP A 29 1.89 10.11 -17.09
CA ASP A 29 1.67 9.61 -15.74
C ASP A 29 0.21 9.77 -15.32
N LYS A 30 -0.37 10.95 -15.53
CA LYS A 30 -1.81 11.21 -15.23
C LYS A 30 -2.71 10.21 -15.96
N THR A 31 -2.42 9.91 -17.21
CA THR A 31 -3.20 8.98 -18.03
C THR A 31 -3.07 7.54 -17.53
N LEU A 32 -1.85 7.08 -17.25
CA LEU A 32 -1.57 5.73 -16.74
C LEU A 32 -2.28 5.48 -15.40
N TYR A 33 -2.12 6.40 -14.45
CA TYR A 33 -2.74 6.26 -13.13
C TYR A 33 -4.27 6.36 -13.19
N ARG A 34 -4.81 7.27 -14.00
CA ARG A 34 -6.27 7.32 -14.27
C ARG A 34 -6.79 5.98 -14.78
N ASN A 35 -6.14 5.41 -15.78
CA ASN A 35 -6.56 4.15 -16.39
C ASN A 35 -6.46 3.01 -15.38
N PHE A 36 -5.38 2.94 -14.61
CA PHE A 36 -5.18 1.94 -13.57
C PHE A 36 -6.32 1.99 -12.53
N PHE A 37 -6.52 3.12 -11.87
CA PHE A 37 -7.56 3.25 -10.84
C PHE A 37 -8.97 3.10 -11.42
N SER A 38 -9.23 3.58 -12.63
CA SER A 38 -10.52 3.40 -13.29
C SER A 38 -10.80 1.94 -13.65
N SER A 39 -9.78 1.11 -13.89
CA SER A 39 -9.97 -0.31 -14.22
C SER A 39 -10.45 -1.13 -13.02
N LEU A 40 -10.15 -0.72 -11.79
CA LEU A 40 -10.51 -1.44 -10.56
C LEU A 40 -12.02 -1.68 -10.43
N LYS A 41 -12.85 -0.78 -10.95
CA LYS A 41 -14.32 -0.95 -11.00
C LYS A 41 -14.78 -2.21 -11.74
N ARG A 42 -13.89 -2.88 -12.50
CA ARG A 42 -14.19 -4.09 -13.27
C ARG A 42 -13.31 -5.29 -12.93
N VAL A 43 -12.09 -5.04 -12.39
CA VAL A 43 -11.11 -6.11 -12.17
C VAL A 43 -10.99 -6.54 -10.71
N LEU A 44 -11.59 -5.80 -9.76
CA LEU A 44 -11.62 -6.24 -8.36
C LEU A 44 -12.24 -7.64 -8.25
N PRO A 45 -11.62 -8.58 -7.49
CA PRO A 45 -12.05 -9.98 -7.41
C PRO A 45 -13.31 -10.21 -6.55
N CYS A 46 -14.21 -9.22 -6.52
CA CYS A 46 -15.47 -9.21 -5.79
C CYS A 46 -16.43 -8.23 -6.48
N GLU A 47 -17.48 -8.71 -7.12
CA GLU A 47 -18.43 -7.87 -7.87
C GLU A 47 -19.06 -6.77 -7.01
N LYS A 48 -19.50 -7.11 -5.78
CA LYS A 48 -20.03 -6.13 -4.83
C LYS A 48 -19.00 -5.05 -4.52
N CYS A 49 -17.73 -5.44 -4.30
CA CYS A 49 -16.64 -4.50 -4.03
C CYS A 49 -16.37 -3.59 -5.24
N ALA A 50 -16.36 -4.15 -6.44
CA ALA A 50 -16.19 -3.40 -7.68
C ALA A 50 -17.33 -2.37 -7.90
N TYR A 51 -18.58 -2.76 -7.59
CA TYR A 51 -19.74 -1.88 -7.66
C TYR A 51 -19.64 -0.72 -6.67
N HIS A 52 -19.35 -0.99 -5.38
CA HIS A 52 -19.18 0.07 -4.36
C HIS A 52 -18.02 1.00 -4.72
N TYR A 53 -16.88 0.43 -5.12
CA TYR A 53 -15.75 1.24 -5.59
C TYR A 53 -16.14 2.16 -6.75
N TYR A 54 -16.91 1.65 -7.73
CA TYR A 54 -17.41 2.45 -8.83
C TYR A 54 -18.26 3.63 -8.36
N GLN A 55 -19.19 3.42 -7.41
CA GLN A 55 -19.99 4.51 -6.86
C GLN A 55 -19.12 5.56 -6.20
N HIS A 56 -18.15 5.16 -5.37
CA HIS A 56 -17.26 6.08 -4.68
C HIS A 56 -16.41 6.93 -5.64
N ILE A 57 -15.82 6.33 -6.68
CA ILE A 57 -15.02 7.10 -7.66
C ILE A 57 -15.87 7.93 -8.62
N LYS A 58 -17.16 7.64 -8.76
CA LYS A 58 -18.11 8.48 -9.50
C LYS A 58 -18.42 9.77 -8.72
N ASP A 59 -18.58 9.66 -7.38
CA ASP A 59 -18.85 10.80 -6.51
C ASP A 59 -17.60 11.64 -6.23
N ASP A 60 -16.42 11.00 -6.22
CA ASP A 60 -15.11 11.62 -6.04
C ASP A 60 -14.18 11.25 -7.21
N PRO A 61 -14.30 11.93 -8.35
CA PRO A 61 -13.47 11.66 -9.54
C PRO A 61 -11.97 11.84 -9.25
N ILE A 62 -11.15 11.00 -9.90
CA ILE A 62 -9.68 11.01 -9.71
C ILE A 62 -9.01 12.22 -10.37
N GLU A 63 -9.63 12.84 -11.38
CA GLU A 63 -9.02 13.86 -12.22
C GLU A 63 -8.36 15.00 -11.42
N PRO A 64 -9.02 15.64 -10.44
CA PRO A 64 -8.40 16.69 -9.63
C PRO A 64 -7.24 16.18 -8.76
N ALA A 65 -7.25 14.90 -8.43
CA ALA A 65 -6.23 14.29 -7.59
C ALA A 65 -4.92 13.97 -8.33
N LEU A 66 -4.94 13.94 -9.66
CA LEU A 66 -3.78 13.63 -10.49
C LEU A 66 -2.77 14.79 -10.61
N GLU A 67 -3.00 15.91 -9.97
CA GLU A 67 -2.12 17.08 -10.05
C GLU A 67 -0.81 16.91 -9.27
N SER A 68 -0.79 16.07 -8.23
CA SER A 68 0.42 15.80 -7.44
C SER A 68 0.30 14.46 -6.69
N ARG A 69 1.45 13.97 -6.19
CA ARG A 69 1.48 12.81 -5.30
C ARG A 69 0.60 13.01 -4.05
N ASP A 70 0.69 14.17 -3.41
CA ASP A 70 -0.05 14.45 -2.18
C ASP A 70 -1.56 14.39 -2.42
N THR A 71 -2.03 15.02 -3.50
CA THR A 71 -3.46 15.00 -3.85
C THR A 71 -3.95 13.60 -4.19
N LEU A 72 -3.16 12.78 -4.87
CA LEU A 72 -3.54 11.41 -5.22
C LEU A 72 -3.58 10.50 -3.97
N VAL A 73 -2.61 10.64 -3.06
CA VAL A 73 -2.61 9.90 -1.78
C VAL A 73 -3.85 10.25 -0.97
N ARG A 74 -4.18 11.55 -0.83
CA ARG A 74 -5.39 12.00 -0.10
C ARG A 74 -6.67 11.49 -0.73
N TRP A 75 -6.75 11.49 -2.07
CA TRP A 75 -7.89 10.94 -2.78
C TRP A 75 -8.09 9.46 -2.46
N LEU A 76 -7.04 8.64 -2.51
CA LEU A 76 -7.18 7.22 -2.23
C LEU A 76 -7.56 6.97 -0.76
N ILE A 77 -7.04 7.74 0.19
CA ILE A 77 -7.45 7.67 1.60
C ILE A 77 -8.95 7.99 1.73
N LYS A 78 -9.44 9.00 1.03
CA LYS A 78 -10.86 9.35 1.00
C LYS A 78 -11.72 8.20 0.46
N ILE A 79 -11.32 7.57 -0.66
CA ILE A 79 -12.01 6.40 -1.22
C ILE A 79 -11.98 5.22 -0.24
N HIS A 80 -10.83 4.96 0.42
CA HIS A 80 -10.71 3.90 1.41
C HIS A 80 -11.63 4.15 2.61
N ASN A 81 -11.71 5.37 3.10
CA ASN A 81 -12.59 5.74 4.21
C ASN A 81 -14.07 5.55 3.83
N LYS A 82 -14.50 5.89 2.62
CA LYS A 82 -15.86 5.57 2.14
C LYS A 82 -16.16 4.07 2.17
N VAL A 83 -15.18 3.23 1.81
CA VAL A 83 -15.31 1.77 1.94
C VAL A 83 -15.33 1.33 3.41
N ASN A 84 -14.61 2.02 4.30
CA ASN A 84 -14.68 1.77 5.74
C ASN A 84 -16.07 2.12 6.28
N ASP A 85 -16.65 3.25 5.86
CA ASP A 85 -18.03 3.63 6.21
C ASP A 85 -19.04 2.56 5.78
N ASP A 86 -18.93 2.02 4.56
CA ASP A 86 -19.76 0.90 4.07
C ASP A 86 -19.64 -0.38 4.92
N LEU A 87 -18.57 -0.51 5.67
CA LEU A 87 -18.21 -1.70 6.45
C LEU A 87 -18.28 -1.47 7.98
N ASP A 88 -18.79 -0.32 8.43
CA ASP A 88 -18.81 0.11 9.84
C ASP A 88 -17.43 0.05 10.51
N LYS A 89 -16.37 0.46 9.77
CA LYS A 89 -14.99 0.51 10.23
C LYS A 89 -14.53 1.94 10.50
N PRO A 90 -13.53 2.12 11.39
CA PRO A 90 -12.99 3.45 11.65
C PRO A 90 -12.30 4.04 10.42
N ASN A 91 -12.43 5.37 10.26
CA ASN A 91 -11.74 6.16 9.26
C ASN A 91 -10.35 6.58 9.74
N TYR A 92 -9.44 6.80 8.80
CA TYR A 92 -8.06 7.19 9.07
C TYR A 92 -7.76 8.57 8.48
N THR A 93 -6.99 9.37 9.22
CA THR A 93 -6.45 10.64 8.70
C THR A 93 -5.26 10.38 7.77
N TYR A 94 -4.89 11.41 7.02
CA TYR A 94 -3.69 11.36 6.17
C TYR A 94 -2.42 11.05 7.00
N GLU A 95 -2.27 11.71 8.14
CA GLU A 95 -1.13 11.56 9.03
C GLU A 95 -1.02 10.12 9.56
N GLN A 96 -2.14 9.55 10.02
CA GLN A 96 -2.18 8.16 10.50
C GLN A 96 -1.76 7.16 9.41
N VAL A 97 -2.26 7.34 8.18
CA VAL A 97 -1.90 6.47 7.06
C VAL A 97 -0.41 6.60 6.73
N ILE A 98 0.12 7.82 6.64
CA ILE A 98 1.54 8.04 6.32
C ILE A 98 2.45 7.46 7.41
N GLU A 99 2.13 7.63 8.69
CA GLU A 99 2.90 7.06 9.81
C GLU A 99 2.86 5.53 9.78
N GLU A 100 1.70 4.91 9.57
CA GLU A 100 1.56 3.46 9.47
C GLU A 100 2.43 2.87 8.35
N TYR A 101 2.43 3.50 7.17
CA TYR A 101 3.22 3.01 6.04
C TYR A 101 4.72 3.21 6.24
N LYS A 102 5.16 4.34 6.81
CA LYS A 102 6.55 4.55 7.20
C LYS A 102 7.01 3.47 8.19
N TYR A 103 6.20 3.20 9.22
CA TYR A 103 6.51 2.17 10.21
C TYR A 103 6.65 0.77 9.58
N LYS A 104 5.73 0.39 8.69
CA LYS A 104 5.80 -0.89 7.97
C LYS A 104 7.06 -1.01 7.13
N MET A 105 7.41 0.02 6.35
CA MET A 105 8.63 0.03 5.52
C MET A 105 9.90 -0.10 6.38
N MET A 106 10.02 0.70 7.45
CA MET A 106 11.18 0.66 8.34
C MET A 106 11.36 -0.69 9.04
N ASN A 107 10.25 -1.36 9.39
CA ASN A 107 10.33 -2.66 10.05
C ASN A 107 10.67 -3.81 9.10
N MET A 108 10.25 -3.75 7.84
CA MET A 108 10.67 -4.73 6.82
C MET A 108 12.20 -4.71 6.65
N ASP A 109 12.80 -3.54 6.47
CA ASP A 109 14.26 -3.40 6.33
C ASP A 109 15.00 -3.86 7.59
N ARG A 110 14.43 -3.61 8.77
CA ARG A 110 15.03 -4.00 10.06
C ARG A 110 15.03 -5.52 10.26
N ASP A 111 13.95 -6.19 9.90
CA ASP A 111 13.81 -7.63 10.07
C ASP A 111 14.77 -8.39 9.15
N GLU A 112 14.95 -7.97 7.91
CA GLU A 112 15.95 -8.52 7.00
C GLU A 112 17.37 -8.35 7.57
N THR A 113 17.71 -7.14 8.03
CA THR A 113 19.03 -6.86 8.61
C THR A 113 19.31 -7.70 9.86
N LEU A 114 18.31 -7.92 10.71
CA LEU A 114 18.43 -8.76 11.90
C LEU A 114 18.70 -10.22 11.53
N ILE A 115 18.02 -10.77 10.55
CA ILE A 115 18.22 -12.14 10.04
C ILE A 115 19.68 -12.32 9.58
N TYR A 116 20.21 -11.39 8.76
CA TYR A 116 21.62 -11.45 8.32
C TYR A 116 22.60 -11.39 9.49
N LYS A 117 22.38 -10.52 10.47
CA LYS A 117 23.24 -10.44 11.67
C LYS A 117 23.25 -11.74 12.48
N VAL A 118 22.09 -12.38 12.65
CA VAL A 118 21.96 -13.67 13.34
C VAL A 118 22.72 -14.78 12.59
N ILE A 119 22.56 -14.85 11.27
CA ILE A 119 23.25 -15.84 10.44
C ILE A 119 24.77 -15.65 10.51
N ILE A 120 25.27 -14.41 10.36
CA ILE A 120 26.70 -14.10 10.47
C ILE A 120 27.24 -14.46 11.85
N GLY A 121 26.53 -14.12 12.91
CA GLY A 121 26.89 -14.47 14.28
C GLY A 121 27.01 -15.97 14.49
N ALA A 122 26.05 -16.75 14.00
CA ALA A 122 26.06 -18.20 14.08
C ALA A 122 27.24 -18.83 13.30
N LEU A 123 27.56 -18.31 12.12
CA LEU A 123 28.70 -18.75 11.32
C LEU A 123 30.03 -18.47 12.03
N LEU A 124 30.18 -17.29 12.62
CA LEU A 124 31.40 -16.94 13.39
C LEU A 124 31.59 -17.85 14.59
N LEU A 125 30.53 -18.12 15.37
CA LEU A 125 30.57 -19.06 16.50
C LEU A 125 30.95 -20.48 16.06
N PHE A 126 30.41 -20.93 14.91
CA PHE A 126 30.76 -22.26 14.36
C PHE A 126 32.22 -22.34 13.94
N ILE A 127 32.77 -21.29 13.33
CA ILE A 127 34.20 -21.24 12.94
C ILE A 127 35.09 -21.27 14.19
N LEU A 128 34.79 -20.46 15.22
CA LEU A 128 35.49 -20.44 16.49
C LEU A 128 35.44 -21.82 17.17
N TYR A 129 34.26 -22.43 17.25
CA TYR A 129 34.13 -23.78 17.82
C TYR A 129 35.01 -24.81 17.10
N LYS A 130 35.06 -24.79 15.77
CA LYS A 130 35.94 -25.69 15.01
C LYS A 130 37.43 -25.40 15.24
N HIS A 131 37.78 -24.13 15.43
CA HIS A 131 39.18 -23.74 15.69
C HIS A 131 39.67 -24.22 17.07
N PHE A 132 38.83 -24.11 18.10
CA PHE A 132 39.19 -24.53 19.47
C PHE A 132 39.06 -26.05 19.73
N LYS A 133 38.42 -26.79 18.85
CA LYS A 133 38.29 -28.25 18.95
C LYS A 133 39.44 -29.03 18.25
N LYS A 134 40.39 -28.31 17.64
CA LYS A 134 41.64 -28.86 17.13
C LYS A 134 42.73 -28.77 18.18
#